data_7a66c174702f9696ab4fde1e4acccb5b
#
_entry.id   7a66c174702f9696ab4fde1e4acccb5b
#
_cell.length_a   1.000
_cell.length_b   1.000
_cell.length_c   1.000
_cell.angle_alpha   90.00
_cell.angle_beta   90.00
_cell.angle_gamma   90.00
#
_symmetry.space_group_name_H-M   'P 1'
#
loop_
_entity.id
_entity.type
_entity.pdbx_description
1 polymer ?
#
loop_
_entity_poly.entity_id
_entity_poly.type
_entity_poly.pdbx_seq_one_letter_code
_entity_poly.pdbx_strand_id
1 'polypeptide(L)'
;SDYRVTNMALDDNQKMSVVTNMVEGSSGLWIGTDNGLYYREGAVRQITTVDNTNSIYDMILDSAGYLWIFGSRGMYRYYEKDILSSASPEYISFSKNDGIISNITEKSTNYVSNSGTVYVCCDEGLCKINLESEYVNSVAPKVRVASVEVDGKDYPVSDLDGQIDVPKNTNRITIKFSVLSYVNRADINVNYYLEGFESEKRTL
;
A
#
# COMPACT_ATOMS: atom_id res chain seq x y z
N SER A 1 4.89 -44.50 -13.24
CA SER A 1 4.65 -43.04 -13.31
C SER A 1 6.00 -42.36 -13.33
N ASP A 2 6.30 -41.70 -14.46
CA ASP A 2 7.57 -41.01 -14.62
C ASP A 2 7.45 -39.62 -14.02
N TYR A 3 8.10 -39.38 -12.90
CA TYR A 3 8.23 -38.05 -12.31
C TYR A 3 9.23 -37.24 -13.15
N ARG A 4 8.80 -36.07 -13.64
CA ARG A 4 9.67 -35.16 -14.37
C ARG A 4 9.92 -33.92 -13.52
N VAL A 5 11.18 -33.63 -13.24
CA VAL A 5 11.60 -32.40 -12.56
C VAL A 5 12.01 -31.37 -13.62
N THR A 6 11.47 -30.17 -13.50
CA THR A 6 11.81 -29.04 -14.39
C THR A 6 12.19 -27.84 -13.53
N ASN A 7 13.34 -27.24 -13.83
CA ASN A 7 13.75 -25.98 -13.21
C ASN A 7 13.07 -24.81 -13.92
N MET A 8 12.54 -23.86 -13.15
CA MET A 8 11.96 -22.63 -13.65
C MET A 8 12.76 -21.42 -13.14
N ALA A 9 13.21 -20.56 -14.05
CA ALA A 9 13.75 -19.27 -13.68
C ALA A 9 12.61 -18.27 -13.44
N LEU A 10 12.77 -17.38 -12.46
CA LEU A 10 11.80 -16.32 -12.19
C LEU A 10 12.00 -15.11 -13.10
N ASP A 11 13.22 -14.92 -13.61
CA ASP A 11 13.54 -13.82 -14.51
C ASP A 11 14.73 -14.26 -15.44
N ASP A 12 14.78 -13.65 -16.64
CA ASP A 12 15.82 -13.93 -17.64
C ASP A 12 17.20 -13.39 -17.22
N ASN A 13 17.28 -12.49 -16.27
CA ASN A 13 18.50 -11.85 -15.78
C ASN A 13 19.16 -12.61 -14.61
N GLN A 14 18.63 -13.76 -14.22
CA GLN A 14 19.15 -14.61 -13.13
C GLN A 14 19.42 -13.84 -11.82
N LYS A 15 18.65 -12.79 -11.51
CA LYS A 15 18.67 -12.21 -10.19
C LYS A 15 18.19 -13.29 -9.21
N MET A 16 19.07 -13.69 -8.33
CA MET A 16 18.78 -14.70 -7.31
C MET A 16 17.76 -14.13 -6.34
N SER A 17 16.49 -14.44 -6.57
CA SER A 17 15.42 -14.16 -5.64
C SER A 17 15.11 -15.40 -4.84
N VAL A 18 15.02 -15.25 -3.54
CA VAL A 18 14.59 -16.34 -2.66
C VAL A 18 13.06 -16.41 -2.69
N VAL A 19 12.53 -17.52 -3.21
CA VAL A 19 11.10 -17.80 -3.14
C VAL A 19 10.72 -18.09 -1.68
N THR A 20 9.86 -17.27 -1.13
CA THR A 20 9.44 -17.37 0.28
C THR A 20 8.09 -18.08 0.43
N ASN A 21 7.19 -17.85 -0.53
CA ASN A 21 5.85 -18.42 -0.50
C ASN A 21 5.28 -18.57 -1.92
N MET A 22 4.34 -19.50 -2.08
CA MET A 22 3.58 -19.68 -3.33
C MET A 22 2.11 -19.96 -3.00
N VAL A 23 1.22 -19.35 -3.77
CA VAL A 23 -0.23 -19.49 -3.61
C VAL A 23 -0.88 -19.70 -4.97
N GLU A 24 -1.73 -20.73 -5.09
CA GLU A 24 -2.52 -20.95 -6.29
C GLU A 24 -3.57 -19.84 -6.43
N GLY A 25 -3.53 -19.13 -7.55
CA GLY A 25 -4.49 -18.10 -7.92
C GLY A 25 -5.63 -18.63 -8.79
N SER A 26 -6.53 -17.74 -9.21
CA SER A 26 -7.70 -18.11 -10.02
C SER A 26 -7.34 -18.67 -11.41
N SER A 27 -6.24 -18.27 -12.01
CA SER A 27 -5.77 -18.71 -13.33
C SER A 27 -4.28 -19.02 -13.41
N GLY A 28 -3.55 -18.94 -12.29
CA GLY A 28 -2.11 -19.15 -12.26
C GLY A 28 -1.55 -19.28 -10.86
N LEU A 29 -0.25 -19.07 -10.72
CA LEU A 29 0.48 -19.22 -9.46
C LEU A 29 1.09 -17.89 -9.05
N TRP A 30 0.77 -17.43 -7.85
CA TRP A 30 1.43 -16.32 -7.19
C TRP A 30 2.71 -16.79 -6.54
N ILE A 31 3.79 -16.05 -6.71
CA ILE A 31 5.11 -16.37 -6.19
C ILE A 31 5.64 -15.14 -5.45
N GLY A 32 5.77 -15.25 -4.14
CA GLY A 32 6.36 -14.25 -3.26
C GLY A 32 7.85 -14.48 -3.11
N THR A 33 8.62 -13.41 -3.13
CA THR A 33 10.08 -13.45 -2.98
C THR A 33 10.59 -12.36 -2.03
N ASP A 34 11.86 -12.40 -1.73
CA ASP A 34 12.58 -11.38 -0.97
C ASP A 34 12.69 -10.03 -1.71
N ASN A 35 12.45 -10.00 -3.02
CA ASN A 35 12.61 -8.79 -3.84
C ASN A 35 11.39 -8.46 -4.72
N GLY A 36 10.27 -9.16 -4.60
CA GLY A 36 9.09 -8.85 -5.38
C GLY A 36 8.01 -9.91 -5.40
N LEU A 37 6.91 -9.53 -6.04
CA LEU A 37 5.77 -10.40 -6.34
C LEU A 37 5.85 -10.82 -7.80
N TYR A 38 5.64 -12.10 -8.06
CA TYR A 38 5.59 -12.66 -9.40
C TYR A 38 4.30 -13.44 -9.61
N TYR A 39 3.88 -13.53 -10.85
CA TYR A 39 2.71 -14.32 -11.26
C TYR A 39 3.05 -15.17 -12.47
N ARG A 40 2.61 -16.42 -12.45
CA ARG A 40 2.80 -17.37 -13.52
C ARG A 40 1.47 -17.84 -14.08
N GLU A 41 1.20 -17.44 -15.31
CA GLU A 41 0.15 -17.97 -16.18
C GLU A 41 0.81 -18.32 -17.52
N GLY A 42 1.31 -19.56 -17.63
CA GLY A 42 2.24 -19.95 -18.71
C GLY A 42 3.67 -19.50 -18.45
N ALA A 43 4.00 -18.25 -18.75
CA ALA A 43 5.28 -17.63 -18.39
C ALA A 43 5.24 -16.96 -17.00
N VAL A 44 6.41 -16.81 -16.37
CA VAL A 44 6.55 -16.03 -15.13
C VAL A 44 6.76 -14.56 -15.49
N ARG A 45 6.05 -13.66 -14.81
CA ARG A 45 6.24 -12.21 -14.93
C ARG A 45 6.27 -11.55 -13.56
N GLN A 46 7.08 -10.52 -13.40
CA GLN A 46 7.07 -9.69 -12.19
C GLN A 46 5.84 -8.78 -12.19
N ILE A 47 5.22 -8.64 -11.03
CA ILE A 47 4.13 -7.69 -10.79
C ILE A 47 4.72 -6.41 -10.19
N THR A 48 4.69 -5.33 -10.96
CA THR A 48 5.23 -4.02 -10.58
C THR A 48 4.16 -3.00 -10.21
N THR A 49 2.89 -3.38 -10.35
CA THR A 49 1.73 -2.52 -10.06
C THR A 49 1.32 -2.52 -8.59
N VAL A 50 1.92 -3.40 -7.80
CA VAL A 50 1.66 -3.57 -6.37
C VAL A 50 2.83 -3.01 -5.58
N ASP A 51 2.55 -2.05 -4.70
CA ASP A 51 3.55 -1.46 -3.82
C ASP A 51 3.93 -2.41 -2.67
N ASN A 52 5.10 -2.13 -2.06
CA ASN A 52 5.56 -2.80 -0.84
C ASN A 52 5.74 -4.33 -0.96
N THR A 53 6.06 -4.82 -2.14
CA THR A 53 6.32 -6.25 -2.40
C THR A 53 7.75 -6.70 -2.08
N ASN A 54 8.60 -5.81 -1.61
CA ASN A 54 9.94 -6.17 -1.14
C ASN A 54 9.84 -6.93 0.20
N SER A 55 10.56 -8.05 0.31
CA SER A 55 10.57 -8.91 1.49
C SER A 55 9.18 -9.45 1.84
N ILE A 56 8.60 -10.19 0.91
CA ILE A 56 7.37 -10.95 1.16
C ILE A 56 7.73 -12.14 2.05
N TYR A 57 7.04 -12.28 3.17
CA TYR A 57 7.24 -13.37 4.12
C TYR A 57 6.23 -14.49 3.90
N ASP A 58 4.97 -14.11 3.62
CA ASP A 58 3.88 -15.06 3.44
C ASP A 58 2.79 -14.45 2.56
N MET A 59 1.99 -15.31 1.92
CA MET A 59 0.82 -14.92 1.13
C MET A 59 -0.32 -15.91 1.34
N ILE A 60 -1.54 -15.42 1.29
CA ILE A 60 -2.75 -16.24 1.38
C ILE A 60 -3.78 -15.68 0.40
N LEU A 61 -4.37 -16.55 -0.43
CA LEU A 61 -5.56 -16.21 -1.21
C LEU A 61 -6.79 -16.71 -0.45
N ASP A 62 -7.68 -15.78 -0.06
CA ASP A 62 -8.87 -16.15 0.67
C ASP A 62 -10.02 -16.57 -0.27
N SER A 63 -11.06 -17.16 0.31
CA SER A 63 -12.23 -17.65 -0.44
C SER A 63 -13.06 -16.53 -1.10
N ALA A 64 -12.86 -15.28 -0.74
CA ALA A 64 -13.49 -14.11 -1.34
C ALA A 64 -12.69 -13.55 -2.53
N GLY A 65 -11.51 -14.10 -2.81
CA GLY A 65 -10.64 -13.72 -3.93
C GLY A 65 -9.68 -12.57 -3.59
N TYR A 66 -9.40 -12.35 -2.31
CA TYR A 66 -8.39 -11.38 -1.90
C TYR A 66 -7.05 -12.06 -1.65
N LEU A 67 -6.00 -11.54 -2.27
CA LEU A 67 -4.63 -11.91 -2.00
C LEU A 67 -4.10 -11.07 -0.82
N TRP A 68 -3.76 -11.76 0.25
CA TRP A 68 -3.10 -11.22 1.41
C TRP A 68 -1.60 -11.36 1.25
N ILE A 69 -0.88 -10.29 1.45
CA ILE A 69 0.59 -10.23 1.36
C ILE A 69 1.12 -9.77 2.72
N PHE A 70 1.94 -10.59 3.35
CA PHE A 70 2.59 -10.31 4.63
C PHE A 70 4.07 -10.05 4.40
N GLY A 71 4.59 -8.97 4.93
CA GLY A 71 5.99 -8.61 4.70
C GLY A 71 6.55 -7.66 5.75
N SER A 72 7.77 -7.18 5.50
CA SER A 72 8.53 -6.33 6.44
C SER A 72 7.86 -5.01 6.79
N ARG A 73 6.96 -4.51 5.94
CA ARG A 73 6.26 -3.24 6.12
C ARG A 73 4.85 -3.36 6.68
N GLY A 74 4.37 -4.59 6.90
CA GLY A 74 3.03 -4.87 7.37
C GLY A 74 2.31 -5.88 6.50
N MET A 75 1.02 -5.78 6.46
CA MET A 75 0.13 -6.68 5.75
C MET A 75 -0.73 -5.88 4.78
N TYR A 76 -0.92 -6.43 3.58
CA TYR A 76 -1.70 -5.82 2.50
C TYR A 76 -2.74 -6.80 1.99
N ARG A 77 -3.93 -6.31 1.66
CA ARG A 77 -5.01 -7.08 1.05
C ARG A 77 -5.41 -6.46 -0.27
N TYR A 78 -5.26 -7.18 -1.35
CA TYR A 78 -5.64 -6.79 -2.71
C TYR A 78 -6.70 -7.72 -3.25
N TYR A 79 -7.62 -7.22 -4.06
CA TYR A 79 -8.46 -8.10 -4.85
C TYR A 79 -7.64 -8.68 -6.01
N GLU A 80 -7.58 -10.01 -6.13
CA GLU A 80 -6.69 -10.69 -7.07
C GLU A 80 -6.85 -10.20 -8.51
N LYS A 81 -8.10 -10.05 -8.96
CA LYS A 81 -8.40 -9.62 -10.34
C LYS A 81 -7.90 -8.20 -10.62
N ASP A 82 -7.92 -7.33 -9.63
CA ASP A 82 -7.45 -5.95 -9.79
C ASP A 82 -5.94 -5.88 -9.95
N ILE A 83 -5.18 -6.73 -9.26
CA ILE A 83 -3.73 -6.84 -9.47
C ILE A 83 -3.41 -7.23 -10.91
N LEU A 84 -4.21 -8.10 -11.52
CA LEU A 84 -3.97 -8.62 -12.86
C LEU A 84 -4.44 -7.66 -13.98
N SER A 85 -5.39 -6.76 -13.71
CA SER A 85 -6.06 -5.93 -14.70
C SER A 85 -5.83 -4.42 -14.55
N SER A 86 -5.47 -3.93 -13.35
CA SER A 86 -5.31 -2.50 -13.07
C SER A 86 -3.84 -2.08 -13.05
N ALA A 87 -3.55 -0.88 -13.53
CA ALA A 87 -2.22 -0.26 -13.39
C ALA A 87 -1.97 0.26 -11.96
N SER A 88 -3.04 0.47 -11.18
CA SER A 88 -2.97 0.90 -9.78
C SER A 88 -4.10 0.21 -9.00
N PRO A 89 -3.91 -1.04 -8.58
CA PRO A 89 -4.92 -1.78 -7.82
C PRO A 89 -5.13 -1.16 -6.44
N GLU A 90 -6.39 -1.08 -6.02
CA GLU A 90 -6.73 -0.64 -4.67
C GLU A 90 -6.37 -1.72 -3.65
N TYR A 91 -5.98 -1.29 -2.45
CA TYR A 91 -5.64 -2.18 -1.37
C TYR A 91 -6.02 -1.64 0.01
N ILE A 92 -6.10 -2.53 0.97
CA ILE A 92 -6.17 -2.19 2.38
C ILE A 92 -4.85 -2.64 3.02
N SER A 93 -4.23 -1.75 3.80
CA SER A 93 -3.02 -2.04 4.56
C SER A 93 -3.29 -2.10 6.05
N PHE A 94 -2.49 -2.92 6.75
CA PHE A 94 -2.48 -3.01 8.20
C PHE A 94 -1.04 -3.00 8.68
N SER A 95 -0.76 -2.10 9.59
CA SER A 95 0.56 -1.86 10.16
C SER A 95 0.48 -1.73 11.69
N LYS A 96 1.60 -1.39 12.33
CA LYS A 96 1.61 -1.07 13.76
C LYS A 96 0.65 0.08 14.12
N ASN A 97 0.43 1.00 13.20
CA ASN A 97 -0.49 2.12 13.41
C ASN A 97 -1.96 1.66 13.43
N ASP A 98 -2.26 0.50 12.89
CA ASP A 98 -3.58 -0.12 12.84
C ASP A 98 -3.81 -1.15 13.95
N GLY A 99 -2.85 -1.28 14.88
CA GLY A 99 -2.95 -2.15 16.04
C GLY A 99 -2.22 -3.48 15.91
N ILE A 100 -1.40 -3.69 14.87
CA ILE A 100 -0.45 -4.80 14.85
C ILE A 100 0.60 -4.55 15.94
N ILE A 101 0.75 -5.50 16.86
CA ILE A 101 1.54 -5.32 18.09
C ILE A 101 3.02 -5.10 17.85
N SER A 102 3.59 -5.74 16.83
CA SER A 102 5.02 -5.66 16.50
C SER A 102 5.26 -5.93 15.01
N ASN A 103 6.49 -6.16 14.58
CA ASN A 103 6.76 -6.58 13.21
C ASN A 103 6.17 -7.96 12.95
N ILE A 104 5.78 -8.21 11.69
CA ILE A 104 5.40 -9.54 11.24
C ILE A 104 6.65 -10.41 11.23
N THR A 105 6.54 -11.61 11.81
CA THR A 105 7.67 -12.53 11.93
C THR A 105 8.05 -13.08 10.56
N GLU A 106 9.31 -12.92 10.18
CA GLU A 106 9.88 -13.59 9.01
C GLU A 106 9.86 -15.12 9.21
N LYS A 107 9.60 -15.87 8.15
CA LYS A 107 9.56 -17.37 8.19
C LYS A 107 8.47 -17.95 9.07
N SER A 108 7.36 -17.24 9.24
CA SER A 108 6.16 -17.75 9.88
C SER A 108 5.06 -18.01 8.86
N THR A 109 4.06 -18.76 9.25
CA THR A 109 2.85 -18.98 8.47
C THR A 109 1.69 -18.25 9.15
N ASN A 110 1.03 -17.38 8.41
CA ASN A 110 -0.17 -16.68 8.85
C ASN A 110 -1.42 -17.46 8.45
N TYR A 111 -2.57 -17.08 8.97
CA TYR A 111 -3.80 -17.82 8.71
C TYR A 111 -4.99 -16.89 8.52
N VAL A 112 -5.74 -17.10 7.44
CA VAL A 112 -7.03 -16.45 7.18
C VAL A 112 -8.12 -17.51 7.28
N SER A 113 -9.05 -17.32 8.22
CA SER A 113 -10.17 -18.23 8.41
C SER A 113 -11.26 -17.99 7.37
N ASN A 114 -12.11 -19.01 7.13
CA ASN A 114 -13.27 -18.87 6.26
C ASN A 114 -14.30 -17.84 6.74
N SER A 115 -14.25 -17.46 8.03
CA SER A 115 -15.07 -16.41 8.63
C SER A 115 -14.44 -15.02 8.54
N GLY A 116 -13.36 -14.83 7.75
CA GLY A 116 -12.70 -13.54 7.59
C GLY A 116 -11.81 -13.11 8.76
N THR A 117 -11.54 -13.98 9.74
CA THR A 117 -10.57 -13.69 10.80
C THR A 117 -9.15 -13.97 10.30
N VAL A 118 -8.26 -13.00 10.43
CA VAL A 118 -6.83 -13.12 10.11
C VAL A 118 -6.02 -13.27 11.39
N TYR A 119 -5.15 -14.26 11.44
CA TYR A 119 -4.19 -14.47 12.49
C TYR A 119 -2.79 -14.21 11.95
N VAL A 120 -2.10 -13.24 12.53
CA VAL A 120 -0.78 -12.76 12.08
C VAL A 120 0.26 -13.08 13.13
N CYS A 121 1.29 -13.80 12.74
CA CYS A 121 2.44 -14.06 13.59
C CYS A 121 3.33 -12.81 13.65
N CYS A 122 3.55 -12.33 14.85
CA CYS A 122 4.37 -11.15 15.12
C CYS A 122 5.51 -11.51 16.08
N ASP A 123 6.59 -10.73 16.08
CA ASP A 123 7.76 -10.98 16.94
C ASP A 123 7.40 -11.03 18.44
N GLU A 124 6.39 -10.27 18.86
CA GLU A 124 5.94 -10.18 20.26
C GLU A 124 4.65 -10.95 20.53
N GLY A 125 4.19 -11.79 19.59
CA GLY A 125 3.01 -12.62 19.81
C GLY A 125 2.12 -12.79 18.59
N LEU A 126 0.84 -13.09 18.84
CA LEU A 126 -0.17 -13.35 17.82
C LEU A 126 -1.17 -12.19 17.75
N CYS A 127 -1.28 -11.56 16.59
CA CYS A 127 -2.36 -10.62 16.30
C CYS A 127 -3.57 -11.34 15.71
N LYS A 128 -4.76 -10.95 16.19
CA LYS A 128 -6.04 -11.38 15.62
C LYS A 128 -6.75 -10.16 15.04
N ILE A 129 -7.07 -10.22 13.75
CA ILE A 129 -7.81 -9.16 13.05
C ILE A 129 -9.15 -9.74 12.60
N ASN A 130 -10.24 -9.12 12.99
CA ASN A 130 -11.57 -9.50 12.53
C ASN A 130 -12.03 -8.53 11.44
N LEU A 131 -12.14 -9.03 10.21
CA LEU A 131 -12.54 -8.24 9.05
C LEU A 131 -14.04 -7.95 8.99
N GLU A 132 -14.87 -8.70 9.73
CA GLU A 132 -16.31 -8.41 9.83
C GLU A 132 -16.59 -7.08 10.55
N SER A 133 -15.61 -6.59 11.30
CA SER A 133 -15.62 -5.26 11.90
C SER A 133 -14.93 -4.22 11.03
N GLU A 134 -15.05 -4.31 9.71
CA GLU A 134 -14.44 -3.34 8.79
C GLU A 134 -14.86 -1.91 9.16
N TYR A 135 -14.04 -1.29 9.97
CA TYR A 135 -14.01 0.15 10.08
C TYR A 135 -13.29 0.69 8.82
N VAL A 136 -13.93 0.55 7.68
CA VAL A 136 -13.49 1.28 6.50
C VAL A 136 -13.78 2.73 6.81
N ASN A 137 -12.75 3.49 7.18
CA ASN A 137 -12.88 4.93 7.30
C ASN A 137 -13.10 5.52 5.91
N SER A 138 -14.34 5.50 5.45
CA SER A 138 -14.74 6.08 4.17
C SER A 138 -14.77 7.61 4.20
N VAL A 139 -14.49 8.23 5.35
CA VAL A 139 -14.49 9.68 5.51
C VAL A 139 -13.10 10.20 5.14
N ALA A 140 -12.99 10.83 3.98
CA ALA A 140 -11.77 11.52 3.58
C ALA A 140 -11.35 12.55 4.65
N PRO A 141 -10.06 12.60 5.03
CA PRO A 141 -9.57 13.60 5.98
C PRO A 141 -9.88 15.01 5.50
N LYS A 142 -10.29 15.88 6.42
CA LYS A 142 -10.50 17.29 6.08
C LYS A 142 -9.15 18.00 5.97
N VAL A 143 -8.83 18.49 4.79
CA VAL A 143 -7.68 19.34 4.56
C VAL A 143 -8.07 20.80 4.79
N ARG A 144 -7.27 21.53 5.54
CA ARG A 144 -7.42 22.97 5.76
C ARG A 144 -6.11 23.67 5.51
N VAL A 145 -6.15 24.84 4.90
CA VAL A 145 -4.99 25.73 4.82
C VAL A 145 -4.74 26.27 6.23
N ALA A 146 -3.57 26.04 6.77
CA ALA A 146 -3.18 26.50 8.11
C ALA A 146 -2.54 27.89 8.07
N SER A 147 -1.69 28.17 7.07
CA SER A 147 -1.13 29.50 6.82
C SER A 147 -0.69 29.64 5.37
N VAL A 148 -0.64 30.87 4.90
CA VAL A 148 -0.05 31.26 3.62
C VAL A 148 0.98 32.34 3.87
N GLU A 149 2.18 32.17 3.34
CA GLU A 149 3.28 33.12 3.40
C GLU A 149 3.68 33.50 1.97
N VAL A 150 3.79 34.81 1.70
CA VAL A 150 4.23 35.36 0.41
C VAL A 150 5.47 36.20 0.65
N ASP A 151 6.61 35.80 0.09
CA ASP A 151 7.93 36.44 0.24
C ASP A 151 8.28 36.83 1.69
N GLY A 152 7.97 35.88 2.66
CA GLY A 152 8.24 36.04 4.09
C GLY A 152 7.16 36.81 4.87
N LYS A 153 6.07 37.23 4.22
CA LYS A 153 4.93 37.87 4.89
C LYS A 153 3.80 36.90 5.09
N ASP A 154 3.40 36.71 6.34
CA ASP A 154 2.26 35.87 6.70
C ASP A 154 0.92 36.53 6.38
N TYR A 155 0.01 35.78 5.80
CA TYR A 155 -1.38 36.12 5.53
C TYR A 155 -2.28 35.26 6.44
N PRO A 156 -3.05 35.84 7.39
CA PRO A 156 -3.95 35.10 8.25
C PRO A 156 -5.02 34.39 7.43
N VAL A 157 -5.26 33.12 7.72
CA VAL A 157 -6.26 32.30 7.02
C VAL A 157 -7.68 32.82 7.24
N SER A 158 -7.94 33.51 8.37
CA SER A 158 -9.22 34.15 8.68
C SER A 158 -9.59 35.28 7.69
N ASP A 159 -8.59 35.87 7.06
CA ASP A 159 -8.77 37.01 6.14
C ASP A 159 -8.86 36.54 4.69
N LEU A 160 -8.81 35.24 4.46
CA LEU A 160 -8.87 34.63 3.14
C LEU A 160 -10.32 34.23 2.83
N ASP A 161 -11.04 35.07 2.12
CA ASP A 161 -12.30 34.71 1.44
C ASP A 161 -12.03 33.75 0.23
N GLY A 162 -11.04 32.87 0.40
CA GLY A 162 -10.59 31.93 -0.64
C GLY A 162 -9.68 32.55 -1.72
N GLN A 163 -9.33 33.82 -1.59
CA GLN A 163 -8.53 34.54 -2.58
C GLN A 163 -7.44 35.39 -1.90
N ILE A 164 -6.23 35.35 -2.47
CA ILE A 164 -5.10 36.19 -2.05
C ILE A 164 -4.62 36.96 -3.25
N ASP A 165 -4.51 38.29 -3.12
CA ASP A 165 -3.85 39.12 -4.11
C ASP A 165 -2.33 39.06 -3.94
N VAL A 166 -1.67 38.40 -4.89
CA VAL A 166 -0.23 38.21 -4.87
C VAL A 166 0.43 39.33 -5.73
N PRO A 167 1.42 40.08 -5.19
CA PRO A 167 2.16 41.09 -5.97
C PRO A 167 2.80 40.49 -7.21
N LYS A 168 2.83 41.28 -8.31
CA LYS A 168 3.38 40.84 -9.62
C LYS A 168 4.82 40.31 -9.58
N ASN A 169 5.61 40.71 -8.59
CA ASN A 169 7.04 40.36 -8.46
C ASN A 169 7.28 39.34 -7.33
N THR A 170 6.27 38.56 -6.96
CA THR A 170 6.41 37.53 -5.94
C THR A 170 7.34 36.42 -6.42
N ASN A 171 8.32 36.09 -5.58
CA ASN A 171 9.28 35.01 -5.85
C ASN A 171 8.88 33.68 -5.19
N ARG A 172 8.18 33.74 -4.04
CA ARG A 172 7.88 32.55 -3.27
C ARG A 172 6.53 32.65 -2.57
N ILE A 173 5.74 31.58 -2.72
CA ILE A 173 4.52 31.36 -1.97
C ILE A 173 4.69 30.05 -1.21
N THR A 174 4.50 30.07 0.11
CA THR A 174 4.51 28.89 0.96
C THR A 174 3.11 28.70 1.53
N ILE A 175 2.49 27.55 1.26
CA ILE A 175 1.18 27.20 1.77
C ILE A 175 1.36 26.02 2.74
N LYS A 176 0.94 26.20 4.00
CA LYS A 176 0.94 25.12 4.98
C LYS A 176 -0.46 24.56 5.12
N PHE A 177 -0.57 23.26 5.06
CA PHE A 177 -1.83 22.53 5.22
C PHE A 177 -1.88 21.85 6.58
N SER A 178 -3.07 21.77 7.14
CA SER A 178 -3.41 20.92 8.27
C SER A 178 -4.38 19.85 7.81
N VAL A 179 -4.02 18.60 8.00
CA VAL A 179 -4.88 17.46 7.73
C VAL A 179 -5.38 16.90 9.05
N LEU A 180 -6.68 16.95 9.27
CA LEU A 180 -7.31 16.44 10.47
C LEU A 180 -7.82 15.02 10.21
N SER A 181 -7.08 14.04 10.70
CA SER A 181 -7.52 12.65 10.77
C SER A 181 -7.25 12.10 12.16
N TYR A 182 -8.23 11.40 12.70
CA TYR A 182 -8.11 10.66 13.97
C TYR A 182 -7.78 9.19 13.75
N VAL A 183 -7.80 8.75 12.49
CA VAL A 183 -7.55 7.37 12.07
C VAL A 183 -6.38 7.39 11.11
N ASN A 184 -5.40 6.57 11.39
CA ASN A 184 -4.22 6.25 10.57
C ASN A 184 -3.53 7.45 9.88
N ARG A 185 -2.70 8.17 10.65
CA ARG A 185 -1.95 9.34 10.15
C ARG A 185 -0.84 8.98 9.16
N ALA A 186 -0.37 7.73 9.17
CA ALA A 186 0.79 7.31 8.38
C ALA A 186 0.44 7.08 6.88
N ASP A 187 -0.82 6.86 6.57
CA ASP A 187 -1.26 6.53 5.20
C ASP A 187 -1.97 7.70 4.50
N ILE A 188 -1.84 8.91 5.04
CA ILE A 188 -2.42 10.09 4.41
C ILE A 188 -1.48 10.60 3.32
N ASN A 189 -1.86 10.40 2.07
CA ASN A 189 -1.21 11.00 0.90
C ASN A 189 -1.94 12.29 0.52
N VAL A 190 -1.24 13.40 0.54
CA VAL A 190 -1.78 14.69 0.09
C VAL A 190 -1.27 14.97 -1.32
N ASN A 191 -2.18 14.94 -2.27
CA ASN A 191 -1.88 15.31 -3.65
C ASN A 191 -2.24 16.77 -3.88
N TYR A 192 -1.35 17.53 -4.50
CA TYR A 192 -1.55 18.94 -4.83
C TYR A 192 -1.00 19.26 -6.21
N TYR A 193 -1.52 20.30 -6.81
CA TYR A 193 -1.00 20.91 -8.04
C TYR A 193 -1.43 22.37 -8.11
N LEU A 194 -0.68 23.17 -8.84
CA LEU A 194 -1.00 24.57 -9.07
C LEU A 194 -1.68 24.71 -10.44
N GLU A 195 -2.98 24.94 -10.43
CA GLU A 195 -3.78 25.06 -11.65
C GLU A 195 -3.29 26.25 -12.49
N GLY A 196 -3.10 26.01 -13.79
CA GLY A 196 -2.55 26.98 -14.73
C GLY A 196 -1.02 27.05 -14.81
N PHE A 197 -0.29 26.36 -13.89
CA PHE A 197 1.18 26.28 -13.89
C PHE A 197 1.69 24.85 -14.00
N GLU A 198 1.00 23.89 -13.43
CA GLU A 198 1.43 22.48 -13.37
C GLU A 198 0.39 21.59 -14.04
N SER A 199 0.86 20.62 -14.83
CA SER A 199 0.02 19.61 -15.50
C SER A 199 -0.05 18.31 -14.70
N GLU A 200 0.87 18.09 -13.75
CA GLU A 200 0.99 16.87 -12.97
C GLU A 200 0.73 17.13 -11.48
N LYS A 201 0.10 16.17 -10.82
CA LYS A 201 -0.09 16.19 -9.38
C LYS A 201 1.21 15.81 -8.68
N ARG A 202 1.55 16.52 -7.62
CA ARG A 202 2.64 16.20 -6.71
C ARG A 202 2.07 15.59 -5.43
N THR A 203 2.81 14.69 -4.81
CA THR A 203 2.46 14.04 -3.52
C THR A 203 3.41 14.53 -2.43
N LEU A 204 2.85 14.86 -1.27
CA LEU A 204 3.59 15.18 -0.03
C LEU A 204 3.73 13.92 0.81
#